data_f12f83e03d7bb26855604026c3d74c2c
#
_entry.id   f12f83e03d7bb26855604026c3d74c2c
#
_cell.length_a   1.000
_cell.length_b   1.000
_cell.length_c   1.000
_cell.angle_alpha   90.00
_cell.angle_beta   90.00
_cell.angle_gamma   90.00
#
_symmetry.space_group_name_H-M   'P 1'
#
loop_
_entity.id
_entity.type
_entity.pdbx_description
1 polymer ?
#
loop_
_entity_poly.entity_id
_entity_poly.type
_entity_poly.pdbx_seq_one_letter_code
_entity_poly.pdbx_strand_id
1 'polypeptide(L)'
;MQHHHSVDASGVFSGPVGADLRAKLASDENVLAALQVDLSADLRFVSGWVVVTSRRLLARAPGATVSRDWALAPGLALKLQHHGGVGTLELHNPQERVAFWRFTLGHHPQALRLVQRFEQQVERGA
;
A
#
# COMPACT_ATOMS: atom_id res chain seq x y z
N MET A 1 12.30 -12.43 20.10
CA MET A 1 11.81 -12.17 19.76
C MET A 1 11.31 -11.67 19.11
N GLN A 2 11.04 -11.35 18.77
CA GLN A 2 10.52 -11.01 18.27
C GLN A 2 10.14 -10.57 17.57
N HIS A 3 10.41 -10.32 17.15
CA HIS A 3 9.99 -9.85 16.17
C HIS A 3 9.01 -9.03 16.05
N HIS A 4 9.10 -8.20 16.54
CA HIS A 4 7.95 -7.50 16.67
C HIS A 4 7.63 -6.56 15.57
N HIS A 5 8.59 -5.85 15.02
CA HIS A 5 8.33 -4.94 13.94
C HIS A 5 7.88 -5.67 12.71
N SER A 6 8.44 -6.78 12.41
CA SER A 6 7.92 -7.56 11.31
C SER A 6 6.63 -8.22 11.67
N VAL A 7 6.42 -8.48 12.92
CA VAL A 7 5.15 -8.99 13.39
C VAL A 7 4.07 -7.94 13.20
N ASP A 8 4.40 -6.67 13.47
CA ASP A 8 3.44 -5.61 13.26
C ASP A 8 3.02 -5.50 11.82
N ALA A 9 3.96 -5.55 10.91
CA ALA A 9 3.64 -5.56 9.49
C ALA A 9 2.80 -6.77 9.13
N SER A 10 3.10 -7.92 9.71
CA SER A 10 2.31 -9.13 9.47
C SER A 10 0.91 -9.02 10.01
N GLY A 11 0.73 -8.33 11.13
CA GLY A 11 -0.60 -8.12 11.68
C GLY A 11 -1.47 -7.29 10.76
N VAL A 12 -0.88 -6.32 10.05
CA VAL A 12 -1.59 -5.52 9.07
C VAL A 12 -2.00 -6.38 7.88
N PHE A 13 -1.25 -7.44 7.64
CA PHE A 13 -1.51 -8.39 6.56
C PHE A 13 -2.47 -9.49 6.94
N SER A 14 -3.38 -9.26 7.83
CA SER A 14 -4.32 -10.29 8.21
C SER A 14 -5.34 -10.54 7.09
N GLY A 15 -5.95 -11.72 7.11
CA GLY A 15 -7.00 -12.08 6.19
C GLY A 15 -6.49 -12.66 4.87
N PRO A 16 -7.40 -13.16 4.04
CA PRO A 16 -7.02 -13.84 2.79
C PRO A 16 -6.28 -12.98 1.80
N VAL A 17 -6.65 -11.71 1.68
CA VAL A 17 -5.99 -10.80 0.75
C VAL A 17 -4.56 -10.53 1.20
N GLY A 18 -4.36 -10.32 2.51
CA GLY A 18 -3.02 -10.10 3.04
C GLY A 18 -2.13 -11.32 2.85
N ALA A 19 -2.67 -12.52 3.09
CA ALA A 19 -1.91 -13.75 2.89
C ALA A 19 -1.51 -13.92 1.43
N ASP A 20 -2.42 -13.57 0.50
CA ASP A 20 -2.13 -13.67 -0.92
C ASP A 20 -1.01 -12.73 -1.34
N LEU A 21 -1.03 -11.51 -0.83
CA LEU A 21 0.05 -10.56 -1.12
C LEU A 21 1.38 -11.05 -0.55
N ARG A 22 1.35 -11.56 0.67
CA ARG A 22 2.58 -12.06 1.31
C ARG A 22 3.18 -13.21 0.51
N ALA A 23 2.36 -14.07 -0.06
CA ALA A 23 2.82 -15.19 -0.86
C ALA A 23 3.53 -14.75 -2.14
N LYS A 24 3.32 -13.52 -2.58
CA LYS A 24 3.96 -13.00 -3.79
C LYS A 24 5.31 -12.36 -3.53
N LEU A 25 5.70 -12.21 -2.26
CA LEU A 25 6.97 -11.58 -1.92
C LEU A 25 8.13 -12.53 -2.18
N ALA A 26 9.24 -11.97 -2.67
CA ALA A 26 10.48 -12.73 -2.79
C ALA A 26 11.03 -13.01 -1.39
N SER A 27 11.89 -14.02 -1.28
CA SER A 27 12.41 -14.45 0.02
C SER A 27 13.24 -13.36 0.71
N ASP A 28 13.86 -12.47 -0.08
CA ASP A 28 14.67 -11.39 0.46
C ASP A 28 13.95 -10.03 0.37
N GLU A 29 12.68 -10.03 0.09
CA GLU A 29 11.89 -8.82 -0.02
C GLU A 29 11.22 -8.53 1.32
N ASN A 30 11.44 -7.33 1.85
CA ASN A 30 10.92 -6.94 3.16
C ASN A 30 9.77 -5.96 3.01
N VAL A 31 8.72 -6.17 3.80
CA VAL A 31 7.61 -5.23 3.90
C VAL A 31 8.05 -4.07 4.78
N LEU A 32 7.96 -2.87 4.25
CA LEU A 32 8.36 -1.67 4.99
C LEU A 32 7.17 -0.92 5.55
N ALA A 33 6.03 -0.96 4.87
CA ALA A 33 4.79 -0.37 5.36
C ALA A 33 3.63 -0.97 4.60
N ALA A 34 2.46 -0.97 5.23
CA ALA A 34 1.25 -1.51 4.63
C ALA A 34 0.06 -0.67 5.03
N LEU A 35 -0.88 -0.52 4.11
CA LEU A 35 -2.11 0.21 4.33
C LEU A 35 -3.28 -0.69 3.91
N GLN A 36 -4.21 -0.90 4.81
CA GLN A 36 -5.46 -1.53 4.44
C GLN A 36 -6.34 -0.48 3.75
N VAL A 37 -6.75 -0.79 2.53
CA VAL A 37 -7.66 0.07 1.77
C VAL A 37 -9.01 -0.64 1.82
N ASP A 38 -9.90 -0.12 2.62
CA ASP A 38 -11.11 -0.79 3.02
C ASP A 38 -12.36 -0.28 2.32
N LEU A 39 -12.20 0.58 1.30
CA LEU A 39 -13.32 1.09 0.52
C LEU A 39 -13.07 0.85 -0.95
N SER A 40 -14.05 0.26 -1.62
CA SER A 40 -14.00 0.10 -3.06
C SER A 40 -14.29 1.45 -3.74
N ALA A 41 -14.17 1.49 -5.07
CA ALA A 41 -14.41 2.70 -5.84
C ALA A 41 -15.85 3.19 -5.68
N ASP A 42 -16.79 2.30 -5.42
CA ASP A 42 -18.18 2.65 -5.17
C ASP A 42 -18.49 2.77 -3.67
N LEU A 43 -17.45 2.93 -2.84
CA LEU A 43 -17.53 3.20 -1.40
C LEU A 43 -18.18 2.09 -0.59
N ARG A 44 -17.98 0.83 -1.01
CA ARG A 44 -18.37 -0.32 -0.23
C ARG A 44 -17.20 -0.79 0.62
N PHE A 45 -17.51 -1.33 1.80
CA PHE A 45 -16.48 -1.85 2.70
C PHE A 45 -16.02 -3.22 2.19
N VAL A 46 -14.88 -3.22 1.52
CA VAL A 46 -14.25 -4.43 1.00
C VAL A 46 -12.75 -4.31 1.24
N SER A 47 -12.13 -5.37 1.72
CA SER A 47 -10.71 -5.33 2.06
C SER A 47 -9.80 -5.35 0.84
N GLY A 48 -8.76 -4.54 0.90
CA GLY A 48 -7.66 -4.55 -0.02
C GLY A 48 -6.42 -4.05 0.72
N TRP A 49 -5.28 -4.10 0.07
CA TRP A 49 -4.00 -3.71 0.67
C TRP A 49 -3.13 -2.98 -0.33
N VAL A 50 -2.39 -1.99 0.17
CA VAL A 50 -1.29 -1.36 -0.57
C VAL A 50 -0.06 -1.49 0.32
N VAL A 51 1.03 -1.98 -0.25
CA VAL A 51 2.21 -2.34 0.51
C VAL A 51 3.44 -1.80 -0.20
N VAL A 52 4.33 -1.16 0.55
CA VAL A 52 5.64 -0.81 0.03
C VAL A 52 6.65 -1.79 0.61
N THR A 53 7.46 -2.36 -0.28
CA THR A 53 8.50 -3.30 0.10
C THR A 53 9.86 -2.68 -0.20
N SER A 54 10.91 -3.44 0.04
CA SER A 54 12.26 -3.02 -0.31
C SER A 54 12.48 -2.93 -1.82
N ARG A 55 11.52 -3.38 -2.64
CA ARG A 55 11.69 -3.46 -4.10
C ARG A 55 10.59 -2.77 -4.90
N ARG A 56 9.37 -2.72 -4.37
CA ARG A 56 8.23 -2.32 -5.19
C ARG A 56 7.07 -1.83 -4.34
N LEU A 57 6.13 -1.20 -5.00
CA LEU A 57 4.80 -0.97 -4.46
C LEU A 57 3.91 -2.09 -4.97
N LEU A 58 3.21 -2.76 -4.07
CA LEU A 58 2.38 -3.91 -4.41
C LEU A 58 0.99 -3.64 -3.88
N ALA A 59 -0.03 -3.88 -4.69
CA ALA A 59 -1.38 -3.56 -4.29
C ALA A 59 -2.38 -4.59 -4.77
N ARG A 60 -3.40 -4.79 -3.96
CA ARG A 60 -4.60 -5.51 -4.37
C ARG A 60 -5.79 -4.67 -3.96
N ALA A 61 -6.46 -4.11 -4.95
CA ALA A 61 -7.59 -3.22 -4.71
C ALA A 61 -8.74 -3.98 -4.06
N PRO A 62 -9.59 -3.29 -3.28
CA PRO A 62 -10.77 -3.93 -2.70
C PRO A 62 -11.63 -4.59 -3.78
N GLY A 63 -11.92 -5.87 -3.57
CA GLY A 63 -12.73 -6.64 -4.51
C GLY A 63 -11.99 -7.15 -5.74
N ALA A 64 -10.73 -6.79 -5.92
CA ALA A 64 -9.96 -7.27 -7.07
C ALA A 64 -9.51 -8.70 -6.85
N THR A 65 -9.37 -9.43 -7.95
CA THR A 65 -8.90 -10.81 -7.91
C THR A 65 -7.42 -10.93 -8.26
N VAL A 66 -6.81 -9.86 -8.77
CA VAL A 66 -5.39 -9.87 -9.12
C VAL A 66 -4.68 -8.71 -8.45
N SER A 67 -3.41 -8.93 -8.14
CA SER A 67 -2.53 -7.90 -7.60
C SER A 67 -1.83 -7.16 -8.73
N ARG A 68 -1.43 -5.91 -8.44
CA ARG A 68 -0.63 -5.10 -9.35
C ARG A 68 0.61 -4.66 -8.59
N ASP A 69 1.69 -4.44 -9.33
CA ASP A 69 2.90 -3.92 -8.69
C ASP A 69 3.61 -2.93 -9.62
N TRP A 70 4.44 -2.12 -9.00
CA TRP A 70 5.22 -1.09 -9.69
C TRP A 70 6.59 -1.06 -9.07
N ALA A 71 7.62 -1.17 -9.90
CA ALA A 71 8.99 -1.00 -9.43
C ALA A 71 9.16 0.42 -8.91
N LEU A 72 9.87 0.55 -7.79
CA LEU A 72 10.16 1.86 -7.23
C LEU A 72 11.16 2.56 -8.13
N ALA A 73 10.77 3.71 -8.66
CA ALA A 73 11.58 4.41 -9.65
C ALA A 73 11.37 5.91 -9.50
N PRO A 74 12.38 6.70 -9.86
CA PRO A 74 12.22 8.16 -9.88
C PRO A 74 11.06 8.56 -10.79
N GLY A 75 10.32 9.57 -10.38
CA GLY A 75 9.14 10.00 -11.12
C GLY A 75 7.85 9.43 -10.61
N LEU A 76 7.89 8.33 -9.86
CA LEU A 76 6.68 7.84 -9.19
C LEU A 76 6.43 8.66 -7.93
N ALA A 77 5.16 8.97 -7.68
CA ALA A 77 4.76 9.72 -6.49
C ALA A 77 3.47 9.13 -5.92
N LEU A 78 3.40 9.08 -4.61
CA LEU A 78 2.17 8.77 -3.91
C LEU A 78 1.62 10.07 -3.34
N LYS A 79 0.36 10.35 -3.60
CA LYS A 79 -0.32 11.52 -3.10
C LYS A 79 -1.46 11.10 -2.20
N LEU A 80 -1.59 11.78 -1.08
CA LEU A 80 -2.57 11.45 -0.07
C LEU A 80 -3.53 12.61 0.07
N GLN A 81 -4.82 12.33 -0.04
CA GLN A 81 -5.88 13.32 0.12
C GLN A 81 -6.96 12.76 1.00
N HIS A 82 -7.76 13.60 1.60
CA HIS A 82 -8.93 13.14 2.32
C HIS A 82 -10.04 14.16 2.19
N HIS A 83 -11.26 13.65 2.24
CA HIS A 83 -12.45 14.47 2.07
C HIS A 83 -13.63 13.74 2.69
N GLY A 84 -14.30 14.38 3.65
CA GLY A 84 -15.52 13.84 4.22
C GLY A 84 -15.37 12.49 4.88
N GLY A 85 -14.29 12.24 5.59
CA GLY A 85 -14.08 10.95 6.27
C GLY A 85 -13.48 9.87 5.41
N VAL A 86 -13.19 10.16 4.13
CA VAL A 86 -12.60 9.21 3.21
C VAL A 86 -11.21 9.69 2.83
N GLY A 87 -10.22 8.81 2.94
CA GLY A 87 -8.90 9.07 2.42
C GLY A 87 -8.72 8.46 1.05
N THR A 88 -7.92 9.10 0.22
CA THR A 88 -7.58 8.59 -1.10
C THR A 88 -6.07 8.61 -1.25
N LEU A 89 -5.51 7.46 -1.62
CA LEU A 89 -4.11 7.32 -1.95
C LEU A 89 -4.00 7.20 -3.46
N GLU A 90 -3.20 8.06 -4.09
CA GLU A 90 -3.06 8.07 -5.54
C GLU A 90 -1.62 7.82 -5.93
N LEU A 91 -1.43 6.94 -6.89
CA LEU A 91 -0.11 6.71 -7.49
C LEU A 91 -0.05 7.42 -8.83
N HIS A 92 0.99 8.23 -8.99
CA HIS A 92 1.19 9.02 -10.19
C HIS A 92 2.55 8.72 -10.81
N ASN A 93 2.60 8.69 -12.12
CA ASN A 93 3.86 8.83 -12.84
C ASN A 93 3.93 10.29 -13.36
N PRO A 94 5.00 10.69 -14.06
CA PRO A 94 5.09 12.10 -14.50
C PRO A 94 3.97 12.55 -15.42
N GLN A 95 3.28 11.64 -16.09
CA GLN A 95 2.25 12.01 -17.06
C GLN A 95 0.84 11.95 -16.49
N GLU A 96 0.56 11.00 -15.60
CA GLU A 96 -0.82 10.76 -15.23
C GLU A 96 -0.93 10.01 -13.90
N ARG A 97 -2.16 9.97 -13.38
CA ARG A 97 -2.50 9.11 -12.26
C ARG A 97 -2.69 7.68 -12.81
N VAL A 98 -1.96 6.72 -12.27
CA VAL A 98 -2.00 5.34 -12.75
C VAL A 98 -2.84 4.43 -11.88
N ALA A 99 -3.09 4.81 -10.63
CA ALA A 99 -3.93 4.03 -9.73
C ALA A 99 -4.38 4.88 -8.57
N PHE A 100 -5.48 4.47 -7.92
CA PHE A 100 -5.90 5.09 -6.68
C PHE A 100 -6.64 4.07 -5.82
N TRP A 101 -6.65 4.34 -4.50
CA TRP A 101 -7.31 3.48 -3.53
C TRP A 101 -7.95 4.36 -2.47
N ARG A 102 -9.07 3.91 -1.92
CA ARG A 102 -9.79 4.64 -0.88
C ARG A 102 -9.77 3.87 0.43
N PHE A 103 -9.78 4.61 1.52
CA PHE A 103 -9.78 4.02 2.85
C PHE A 103 -10.52 4.95 3.82
N THR A 104 -11.03 4.37 4.91
CA THR A 104 -11.62 5.17 5.97
C THR A 104 -10.53 5.85 6.80
N LEU A 105 -10.81 7.00 7.37
CA LEU A 105 -9.78 7.83 8.02
C LEU A 105 -9.16 7.17 9.24
N GLY A 106 -9.77 6.11 9.79
CA GLY A 106 -9.12 5.33 10.84
C GLY A 106 -7.78 4.73 10.40
N HIS A 107 -7.58 4.56 9.11
CA HIS A 107 -6.31 4.05 8.57
C HIS A 107 -5.35 5.16 8.15
N HIS A 108 -5.67 6.41 8.41
CA HIS A 108 -4.86 7.54 7.98
C HIS A 108 -3.41 7.48 8.50
N PRO A 109 -3.15 7.12 9.77
CA PRO A 109 -1.75 7.02 10.23
C PRO A 109 -0.94 6.00 9.43
N GLN A 110 -1.56 4.89 9.04
CA GLN A 110 -0.88 3.90 8.19
C GLN A 110 -0.59 4.46 6.81
N ALA A 111 -1.50 5.26 6.27
CA ALA A 111 -1.32 5.88 4.96
C ALA A 111 -0.15 6.86 4.98
N LEU A 112 -0.03 7.67 6.04
CA LEU A 112 1.10 8.58 6.18
C LEU A 112 2.42 7.83 6.22
N ARG A 113 2.47 6.74 6.98
CA ARG A 113 3.68 5.93 7.07
C ARG A 113 4.01 5.31 5.72
N LEU A 114 3.01 4.83 5.00
CA LEU A 114 3.23 4.22 3.70
C LEU A 114 3.83 5.23 2.73
N VAL A 115 3.27 6.44 2.66
CA VAL A 115 3.79 7.48 1.78
C VAL A 115 5.24 7.82 2.15
N GLN A 116 5.52 7.97 3.45
CA GLN A 116 6.85 8.29 3.90
C GLN A 116 7.87 7.22 3.50
N ARG A 117 7.53 5.95 3.72
CA ARG A 117 8.44 4.86 3.39
C ARG A 117 8.62 4.74 1.88
N PHE A 118 7.54 4.96 1.14
CA PHE A 118 7.63 4.95 -0.32
C PHE A 118 8.61 6.01 -0.81
N GLU A 119 8.48 7.23 -0.31
CA GLU A 119 9.35 8.32 -0.75
C GLU A 119 10.81 8.04 -0.41
N GLN A 120 11.06 7.49 0.76
CA GLN A 120 12.41 7.10 1.16
C GLN A 120 13.00 6.06 0.21
N GLN A 121 12.21 5.09 -0.19
CA GLN A 121 12.68 4.03 -1.07
C GLN A 121 12.90 4.53 -2.49
N VAL A 122 12.05 5.41 -2.99
CA VAL A 122 12.25 6.00 -4.31
C VAL A 122 13.53 6.83 -4.33
N GLU A 123 13.80 7.61 -3.27
CA GLU A 123 15.04 8.38 -3.17
C GLU A 123 16.26 7.47 -3.18
N ARG A 124 16.19 6.36 -2.46
CA ARG A 124 17.31 5.43 -2.41
C ARG A 124 17.59 4.78 -3.75
N GLY A 125 16.54 4.52 -4.52
CA GLY A 125 16.68 3.93 -5.82
C GLY A 125 17.21 4.87 -6.87
N ALA A 126 17.16 6.16 -6.56
CA ALA A 126 17.71 7.15 -7.46
C ALA A 126 19.22 7.27 -7.25
#